data_962f3895cc67fc420154bc4174d045b9
#
_entry.id   962f3895cc67fc420154bc4174d045b9
#
_cell.length_a   1.000
_cell.length_b   1.000
_cell.length_c   1.000
_cell.angle_alpha   90.00
_cell.angle_beta   90.00
_cell.angle_gamma   90.00
#
_symmetry.space_group_name_H-M   'P 1'
#
loop_
_entity.id
_entity.type
_entity.pdbx_description
1 polymer ?
#
loop_
_entity_poly.entity_id
_entity_poly.type
_entity_poly.pdbx_seq_one_letter_code
_entity_poly.pdbx_strand_id
1 'polypeptide(L)'
;MGCIKVDPPYWWTGMRDSTLQLMVSARNIGYAEFSVNYPGVRIDRQFRLDSPNYRFIYLTILPDAKPGVLRLNYVLGGRKSAIRFSLHERDTCRRGAAGFDAGDVLYLLMPDRFARGVPADKRVRNKGVASLTHPTTDDRENPDARHGGNIAGIREHLDYLDSLGVTAIWVGPVLENDMPGGSYHGYATTDYYRVDPRLGTNDEWREMVEVAHRRGLKVVMDMIFNHTGSEHRWLKDSPSADWYNHPAGDKMTNYRLTTLHDPYVSQYDLDRTVNGWFVPSMPDLNQRNPEVMRYLTQNSIWWIEQSGIDGIRMDTYPYADMQAMSKWCADVLREYPDLNIVGECWYVNEAGAAYWQRSNRLNTRETNLPTVMDFWPMANARRAFGEPTECMGGLNEIYDHLAQDFLFPDPQRILTFLDNHDTDRFLCEAPETEADLGPWKQAMTWLLTTRGIPQIYYGTELLMSGTKVWTDGDVRRDMPGGFPEDETDCFDPAGRTPLQREAWDFLSGLLHFRRGELNDVIAQGSLKHFMPEDGVYVYERRLGDRSVTVLMNGNDEPRKIDTSRISEILPPGSVRTDIISGEPVRVEPEMSFGPRQILILV
;
A
#
# COMPACT_ATOMS: atom_id res chain seq x y z
N MET A 1 -2.48 7.99 40.11
CA MET A 1 -2.96 8.66 38.90
C MET A 1 -2.56 7.75 37.74
N GLY A 2 -3.50 7.34 36.89
CA GLY A 2 -3.17 6.60 35.68
C GLY A 2 -2.19 7.40 34.82
N CYS A 3 -1.43 6.72 33.95
CA CYS A 3 -0.48 7.38 33.07
C CYS A 3 -1.23 8.35 32.14
N ILE A 4 -0.78 9.60 32.05
CA ILE A 4 -1.33 10.58 31.11
C ILE A 4 -0.75 10.25 29.74
N LYS A 5 -1.62 10.07 28.74
CA LYS A 5 -1.23 9.92 27.33
C LYS A 5 -1.51 11.22 26.58
N VAL A 6 -0.61 11.59 25.68
CA VAL A 6 -0.75 12.74 24.78
C VAL A 6 -0.56 12.24 23.36
N ASP A 7 -1.50 12.52 22.49
CA ASP A 7 -1.43 12.21 21.08
C ASP A 7 -1.52 13.52 20.25
N PRO A 8 -0.58 13.74 19.32
CA PRO A 8 0.65 13.00 19.07
C PRO A 8 1.61 13.08 20.28
N PRO A 9 2.55 12.10 20.42
CA PRO A 9 3.46 12.05 21.58
C PRO A 9 4.51 13.18 21.59
N TYR A 10 4.82 13.76 20.44
CA TYR A 10 5.67 14.92 20.20
C TYR A 10 5.39 15.49 18.81
N TRP A 11 5.97 16.66 18.49
CA TRP A 11 5.77 17.33 17.21
C TRP A 11 7.03 18.04 16.73
N TRP A 12 6.95 18.72 15.60
CA TRP A 12 8.07 19.46 15.00
C TRP A 12 7.76 20.95 14.86
N THR A 13 8.81 21.77 14.89
CA THR A 13 8.76 23.15 14.45
C THR A 13 8.91 23.24 12.93
N GLY A 14 8.50 24.36 12.32
CA GLY A 14 8.69 24.58 10.88
C GLY A 14 7.69 23.84 9.99
N MET A 15 6.60 23.30 10.53
CA MET A 15 5.51 22.74 9.74
C MET A 15 4.75 23.86 9.01
N ARG A 16 4.26 23.58 7.78
CA ARG A 16 3.45 24.54 7.01
C ARG A 16 2.11 24.82 7.71
N ASP A 17 1.50 23.78 8.28
CA ASP A 17 0.35 23.96 9.18
C ASP A 17 0.85 24.25 10.59
N SER A 18 0.71 25.49 11.02
CA SER A 18 1.12 25.94 12.34
C SER A 18 0.21 25.44 13.48
N THR A 19 -0.94 24.83 13.16
CA THR A 19 -1.92 24.38 14.13
C THR A 19 -1.63 22.93 14.55
N LEU A 20 -1.53 22.67 15.85
CA LEU A 20 -1.38 21.35 16.43
C LEU A 20 -2.53 21.06 17.40
N GLN A 21 -3.29 19.99 17.14
CA GLN A 21 -4.22 19.42 18.11
C GLN A 21 -3.47 18.44 19.01
N LEU A 22 -3.58 18.61 20.32
CA LEU A 22 -3.19 17.60 21.30
C LEU A 22 -4.44 16.99 21.92
N MET A 23 -4.56 15.66 21.82
CA MET A 23 -5.53 14.89 22.59
C MET A 23 -4.86 14.35 23.85
N VAL A 24 -5.16 14.97 24.99
CA VAL A 24 -4.66 14.54 26.29
C VAL A 24 -5.68 13.63 26.95
N SER A 25 -5.28 12.43 27.31
CA SER A 25 -6.18 11.45 27.93
C SER A 25 -5.65 10.94 29.26
N ALA A 26 -6.50 11.01 30.27
CA ALA A 26 -6.35 10.46 31.62
C ALA A 26 -7.66 10.61 32.37
N ARG A 27 -7.81 9.89 33.49
CA ARG A 27 -9.02 10.00 34.32
C ARG A 27 -9.28 11.46 34.74
N ASN A 28 -10.45 11.99 34.35
CA ASN A 28 -10.94 13.33 34.66
C ASN A 28 -10.08 14.50 34.08
N ILE A 29 -9.13 14.24 33.19
CA ILE A 29 -8.26 15.28 32.64
C ILE A 29 -9.05 16.32 31.81
N GLY A 30 -10.23 15.98 31.33
CA GLY A 30 -11.13 16.88 30.61
C GLY A 30 -11.54 18.13 31.40
N TYR A 31 -11.44 18.09 32.75
CA TYR A 31 -11.69 19.24 33.62
C TYR A 31 -10.45 20.06 33.92
N ALA A 32 -9.27 19.67 33.42
CA ALA A 32 -8.04 20.41 33.63
C ALA A 32 -7.99 21.67 32.78
N GLU A 33 -7.49 22.76 33.34
CA GLU A 33 -7.14 23.98 32.62
C GLU A 33 -5.63 23.99 32.32
N PHE A 34 -5.29 24.04 31.03
CA PHE A 34 -3.91 24.01 30.55
C PHE A 34 -3.40 25.41 30.23
N SER A 35 -2.12 25.62 30.45
CA SER A 35 -1.39 26.80 30.05
C SER A 35 0.00 26.44 29.53
N VAL A 36 0.52 27.21 28.60
CA VAL A 36 1.87 27.11 28.06
C VAL A 36 2.60 28.45 28.19
N ASN A 37 3.86 28.39 28.53
CA ASN A 37 4.76 29.52 28.45
C ASN A 37 6.01 29.07 27.71
N TYR A 38 5.99 29.22 26.39
CA TYR A 38 7.09 28.84 25.50
C TYR A 38 7.15 29.83 24.34
N PRO A 39 8.31 30.42 24.01
CA PRO A 39 8.44 31.37 22.92
C PRO A 39 7.98 30.79 21.60
N GLY A 40 7.10 31.51 20.91
CA GLY A 40 6.55 31.05 19.62
C GLY A 40 5.45 29.99 19.73
N VAL A 41 4.96 29.63 20.93
CA VAL A 41 3.86 28.67 21.10
C VAL A 41 2.78 29.25 22.00
N ARG A 42 1.51 29.17 21.56
CA ARG A 42 0.36 29.58 22.36
C ARG A 42 -0.77 28.55 22.27
N ILE A 43 -1.61 28.51 23.29
CA ILE A 43 -2.89 27.79 23.25
C ILE A 43 -3.93 28.72 22.64
N ASP A 44 -4.54 28.29 21.53
CA ASP A 44 -5.62 29.05 20.89
C ASP A 44 -6.97 28.71 21.50
N ARG A 45 -7.19 27.42 21.73
CA ARG A 45 -8.41 26.92 22.37
C ARG A 45 -8.14 25.60 23.07
N GLN A 46 -8.94 25.31 24.09
CA GLN A 46 -8.94 24.02 24.76
C GLN A 46 -10.35 23.71 25.25
N PHE A 47 -10.77 22.47 25.08
CA PHE A 47 -12.11 22.05 25.44
C PHE A 47 -12.16 20.56 25.74
N ARG A 48 -13.26 20.14 26.32
CA ARG A 48 -13.67 18.76 26.51
C ARG A 48 -14.85 18.48 25.61
N LEU A 49 -14.94 17.27 25.09
CA LEU A 49 -16.15 16.73 24.49
C LEU A 49 -17.00 16.03 25.57
N ASP A 50 -17.68 14.93 25.25
CA ASP A 50 -18.60 14.27 26.19
C ASP A 50 -17.86 13.59 27.34
N SER A 51 -16.80 12.82 27.05
CA SER A 51 -16.04 12.10 28.07
C SER A 51 -15.23 13.05 28.97
N PRO A 52 -15.28 12.86 30.30
CA PRO A 52 -14.45 13.61 31.24
C PRO A 52 -12.96 13.25 31.17
N ASN A 53 -12.59 12.21 30.42
CA ASN A 53 -11.25 11.66 30.40
C ASN A 53 -10.39 12.17 29.23
N TYR A 54 -10.91 13.09 28.42
CA TYR A 54 -10.19 13.70 27.30
C TYR A 54 -10.21 15.21 27.36
N ARG A 55 -9.06 15.82 27.07
CA ARG A 55 -8.93 17.26 26.85
C ARG A 55 -8.29 17.50 25.50
N PHE A 56 -8.93 18.27 24.66
CA PHE A 56 -8.41 18.73 23.37
C PHE A 56 -7.78 20.09 23.57
N ILE A 57 -6.54 20.25 23.11
CA ILE A 57 -5.76 21.49 23.20
C ILE A 57 -5.25 21.81 21.81
N TYR A 58 -5.61 22.97 21.31
CA TYR A 58 -5.10 23.47 20.04
C TYR A 58 -3.99 24.48 20.31
N LEU A 59 -2.82 24.17 19.78
CA LEU A 59 -1.64 25.02 19.84
C LEU A 59 -1.42 25.68 18.48
N THR A 60 -1.02 26.96 18.48
CA THR A 60 -0.31 27.55 17.34
C THR A 60 1.18 27.51 17.62
N ILE A 61 1.95 26.93 16.70
CA ILE A 61 3.41 26.90 16.69
C ILE A 61 3.86 27.87 15.61
N LEU A 62 4.40 29.03 16.03
CA LEU A 62 4.83 30.07 15.11
C LEU A 62 6.12 29.69 14.39
N PRO A 63 6.42 30.26 13.22
CA PRO A 63 7.64 29.92 12.46
C PRO A 63 8.96 30.18 13.19
N ASP A 64 8.95 31.10 14.17
CA ASP A 64 10.11 31.44 15.00
C ASP A 64 10.25 30.57 16.26
N ALA A 65 9.30 29.67 16.52
CA ALA A 65 9.39 28.73 17.62
C ALA A 65 10.64 27.83 17.45
N LYS A 66 11.38 27.67 18.54
CA LYS A 66 12.60 26.84 18.53
C LYS A 66 12.29 25.41 18.97
N PRO A 67 13.06 24.41 18.50
CA PRO A 67 13.01 23.06 19.06
C PRO A 67 13.34 23.06 20.56
N GLY A 68 12.72 22.13 21.30
CA GLY A 68 12.96 22.00 22.76
C GLY A 68 11.80 21.31 23.45
N VAL A 69 11.80 21.35 24.77
CA VAL A 69 10.75 20.74 25.61
C VAL A 69 9.90 21.83 26.22
N LEU A 70 8.67 21.97 25.69
CA LEU A 70 7.66 22.84 26.30
C LEU A 70 6.99 22.13 27.51
N ARG A 71 6.53 22.93 28.46
CA ARG A 71 5.76 22.45 29.62
C ARG A 71 4.31 22.87 29.45
N LEU A 72 3.43 21.89 29.30
CA LEU A 72 1.98 22.09 29.38
C LEU A 72 1.61 22.04 30.87
N ASN A 73 1.55 23.19 31.49
CA ASN A 73 1.13 23.29 32.89
C ASN A 73 -0.39 23.12 32.96
N TYR A 74 -0.88 22.42 33.97
CA TYR A 74 -2.32 22.26 34.16
C TYR A 74 -2.72 22.31 35.63
N VAL A 75 -3.98 22.67 35.86
CA VAL A 75 -4.65 22.66 37.16
C VAL A 75 -5.85 21.71 37.08
N LEU A 76 -5.89 20.71 37.94
CA LEU A 76 -6.99 19.76 38.06
C LEU A 76 -7.37 19.59 39.52
N GLY A 77 -8.60 19.94 39.92
CA GLY A 77 -9.09 19.86 41.29
C GLY A 77 -8.21 20.68 42.28
N GLY A 78 -7.74 21.85 41.85
CA GLY A 78 -6.89 22.74 42.63
C GLY A 78 -5.39 22.31 42.69
N ARG A 79 -5.03 21.17 42.15
CA ARG A 79 -3.63 20.69 42.10
C ARG A 79 -2.95 21.13 40.82
N LYS A 80 -1.74 21.70 40.95
CA LYS A 80 -0.92 22.09 39.80
C LYS A 80 0.03 20.96 39.40
N SER A 81 0.18 20.73 38.12
CA SER A 81 1.12 19.78 37.55
C SER A 81 1.52 20.21 36.14
N ALA A 82 2.39 19.44 35.47
CA ALA A 82 2.81 19.73 34.11
C ALA A 82 3.13 18.46 33.35
N ILE A 83 2.90 18.49 32.05
CA ILE A 83 3.32 17.49 31.08
C ILE A 83 4.47 18.07 30.26
N ARG A 84 5.51 17.27 30.05
CA ARG A 84 6.62 17.63 29.14
C ARG A 84 6.22 17.17 27.74
N PHE A 85 6.29 18.10 26.77
CA PHE A 85 6.00 17.83 25.37
C PHE A 85 7.18 18.31 24.53
N SER A 86 7.73 17.44 23.69
CA SER A 86 8.90 17.75 22.87
C SER A 86 8.49 18.34 21.53
N LEU A 87 9.16 19.43 21.15
CA LEU A 87 9.19 19.95 19.79
C LEU A 87 10.56 19.65 19.19
N HIS A 88 10.59 18.86 18.13
CA HIS A 88 11.80 18.54 17.40
C HIS A 88 12.07 19.56 16.30
N GLU A 89 13.30 19.64 15.86
CA GLU A 89 13.65 20.31 14.63
C GLU A 89 13.24 19.43 13.45
N ARG A 90 12.64 20.03 12.44
CA ARG A 90 12.30 19.32 11.22
C ARG A 90 13.57 19.08 10.40
N ASP A 91 13.84 17.83 10.06
CA ASP A 91 14.96 17.48 9.19
C ASP A 91 14.55 17.67 7.73
N THR A 92 14.84 18.85 7.17
CA THR A 92 14.57 19.20 5.78
C THR A 92 15.55 18.55 4.78
N CYS A 93 16.63 17.96 5.29
CA CYS A 93 17.64 17.26 4.46
C CYS A 93 17.39 15.76 4.41
N ARG A 94 16.40 15.26 5.16
CA ARG A 94 16.08 13.83 5.22
C ARG A 94 15.61 13.34 3.86
N ARG A 95 16.13 12.20 3.44
CA ARG A 95 15.52 11.43 2.37
C ARG A 95 14.20 10.88 2.89
N GLY A 96 13.13 11.07 2.16
CA GLY A 96 11.78 10.64 2.52
C GLY A 96 10.74 11.58 1.94
N ALA A 97 9.49 11.13 1.95
CA ALA A 97 8.38 11.80 1.28
C ALA A 97 8.64 12.10 -0.21
N ALA A 98 9.53 11.31 -0.83
CA ALA A 98 9.93 11.48 -2.23
C ALA A 98 8.85 11.01 -3.21
N GLY A 99 7.84 10.31 -2.71
CA GLY A 99 6.80 9.71 -3.51
C GLY A 99 7.28 8.49 -4.29
N PHE A 100 6.33 7.78 -4.87
CA PHE A 100 6.54 6.70 -5.82
C PHE A 100 5.63 6.92 -7.03
N ASP A 101 6.07 6.49 -8.19
CA ASP A 101 5.35 6.71 -9.44
C ASP A 101 5.54 5.55 -10.42
N ALA A 102 5.16 5.75 -11.69
CA ALA A 102 5.30 4.74 -12.73
C ALA A 102 6.76 4.30 -13.03
N GLY A 103 7.74 5.03 -12.54
CA GLY A 103 9.16 4.61 -12.60
C GLY A 103 9.52 3.55 -11.56
N ASP A 104 8.65 3.35 -10.56
CA ASP A 104 8.88 2.40 -9.46
C ASP A 104 8.18 1.06 -9.70
N VAL A 105 8.60 0.06 -8.92
CA VAL A 105 7.91 -1.21 -8.74
C VAL A 105 7.76 -1.45 -7.25
N LEU A 106 6.51 -1.60 -6.79
CA LEU A 106 6.20 -1.88 -5.40
C LEU A 106 6.24 -3.38 -5.13
N TYR A 107 6.91 -3.76 -4.06
CA TYR A 107 6.86 -5.11 -3.51
C TYR A 107 6.05 -5.11 -2.22
N LEU A 108 4.84 -5.69 -2.27
CA LEU A 108 3.97 -5.85 -1.11
C LEU A 108 4.42 -7.02 -0.26
N LEU A 109 4.68 -6.79 1.01
CA LEU A 109 4.99 -7.84 1.97
C LEU A 109 4.17 -7.71 3.26
N MET A 110 3.94 -8.87 3.90
CA MET A 110 3.30 -8.94 5.21
C MET A 110 4.36 -9.14 6.30
N PRO A 111 4.50 -8.21 7.26
CA PRO A 111 5.56 -8.27 8.28
C PRO A 111 5.60 -9.59 9.06
N ASP A 112 4.42 -10.10 9.42
CA ASP A 112 4.30 -11.35 10.20
C ASP A 112 4.72 -12.60 9.44
N ARG A 113 4.72 -12.56 8.08
CA ARG A 113 4.91 -13.72 7.19
C ARG A 113 6.20 -13.69 6.39
N PHE A 114 6.85 -12.54 6.32
CA PHE A 114 8.01 -12.36 5.46
C PHE A 114 9.28 -12.95 6.06
N ALA A 115 9.69 -12.50 7.25
CA ALA A 115 10.88 -13.05 7.91
C ALA A 115 10.93 -12.70 9.40
N ARG A 116 11.56 -13.58 10.19
CA ARG A 116 11.83 -13.40 11.61
C ARG A 116 13.30 -13.05 11.84
N GLY A 117 13.59 -11.77 12.05
CA GLY A 117 14.93 -11.28 12.38
C GLY A 117 15.16 -11.12 13.88
N VAL A 118 16.39 -10.74 14.22
CA VAL A 118 16.81 -10.49 15.61
C VAL A 118 16.51 -9.02 15.99
N PRO A 119 15.58 -8.76 16.95
CA PRO A 119 15.30 -7.41 17.41
C PRO A 119 16.55 -6.72 17.99
N ALA A 120 16.67 -5.42 17.77
CA ALA A 120 17.80 -4.62 18.24
C ALA A 120 17.92 -4.64 19.79
N ASP A 121 16.79 -4.62 20.49
CA ASP A 121 16.73 -4.80 21.96
C ASP A 121 15.60 -5.76 22.36
N LYS A 122 15.98 -7.02 22.61
CA LYS A 122 15.05 -8.05 23.09
C LYS A 122 14.33 -7.68 24.40
N ARG A 123 14.95 -6.86 25.28
CA ARG A 123 14.32 -6.47 26.56
C ARG A 123 13.21 -5.47 26.32
N VAL A 124 13.42 -4.48 25.43
CA VAL A 124 12.40 -3.51 25.04
C VAL A 124 11.23 -4.21 24.37
N ARG A 125 11.49 -5.12 23.41
CA ARG A 125 10.46 -5.94 22.76
C ARG A 125 9.65 -6.74 23.78
N ASN A 126 10.31 -7.53 24.63
CA ASN A 126 9.61 -8.38 25.61
C ASN A 126 8.77 -7.58 26.59
N LYS A 127 9.26 -6.42 27.04
CA LYS A 127 8.49 -5.51 27.88
C LYS A 127 7.27 -4.95 27.13
N GLY A 128 7.44 -4.62 25.86
CA GLY A 128 6.37 -4.16 24.98
C GLY A 128 5.27 -5.21 24.81
N VAL A 129 5.66 -6.45 24.46
CA VAL A 129 4.72 -7.58 24.34
C VAL A 129 4.01 -7.87 25.66
N ALA A 130 4.72 -7.86 26.78
CA ALA A 130 4.13 -8.03 28.11
C ALA A 130 3.17 -6.89 28.53
N SER A 131 3.16 -5.76 27.84
CA SER A 131 2.21 -4.67 28.07
C SER A 131 0.89 -4.81 27.32
N LEU A 132 0.79 -5.75 26.39
CA LEU A 132 -0.43 -6.02 25.64
C LEU A 132 -1.47 -6.70 26.54
N THR A 133 -2.74 -6.45 26.27
CA THR A 133 -3.86 -7.10 26.93
C THR A 133 -4.04 -8.53 26.40
N HIS A 134 -3.75 -8.73 25.12
CA HIS A 134 -3.87 -10.01 24.40
C HIS A 134 -2.51 -10.45 23.83
N PRO A 135 -1.52 -10.77 24.68
CA PRO A 135 -0.27 -11.33 24.20
C PRO A 135 -0.55 -12.71 23.59
N THR A 136 -0.08 -12.92 22.37
CA THR A 136 -0.22 -14.20 21.67
C THR A 136 1.14 -14.84 21.48
N THR A 137 1.17 -16.17 21.42
CA THR A 137 2.33 -16.96 20.98
C THR A 137 2.27 -17.17 19.48
N ASP A 138 3.42 -17.26 18.85
CA ASP A 138 3.53 -17.60 17.43
C ASP A 138 3.11 -19.08 17.23
N ASP A 139 2.31 -19.33 16.19
CA ASP A 139 1.82 -20.66 15.80
C ASP A 139 1.75 -20.77 14.28
N ARG A 140 2.84 -21.26 13.68
CA ARG A 140 2.99 -21.37 12.22
C ARG A 140 2.16 -22.51 11.59
N GLU A 141 1.63 -23.44 12.40
CA GLU A 141 0.75 -24.49 11.92
C GLU A 141 -0.68 -23.97 11.68
N ASN A 142 -1.05 -22.90 12.35
CA ASN A 142 -2.34 -22.25 12.18
C ASN A 142 -2.23 -21.04 11.23
N PRO A 143 -2.75 -21.14 10.00
CA PRO A 143 -2.62 -20.07 8.98
C PRO A 143 -3.23 -18.74 9.41
N ASP A 144 -4.14 -18.72 10.39
CA ASP A 144 -4.81 -17.53 10.90
C ASP A 144 -4.18 -16.98 12.20
N ALA A 145 -3.12 -17.64 12.72
CA ALA A 145 -2.36 -17.17 13.86
C ALA A 145 -1.19 -16.26 13.45
N ARG A 146 -0.51 -15.67 14.44
CA ARG A 146 0.79 -15.02 14.20
C ARG A 146 1.88 -16.06 14.00
N HIS A 147 2.77 -15.81 13.04
CA HIS A 147 3.92 -16.65 12.72
C HIS A 147 5.23 -16.06 13.26
N GLY A 148 5.24 -14.79 13.62
CA GLY A 148 6.35 -14.15 14.33
C GLY A 148 7.39 -13.48 13.43
N GLY A 149 7.09 -13.25 12.16
CA GLY A 149 7.85 -12.33 11.33
C GLY A 149 7.86 -10.91 11.94
N ASN A 150 8.86 -10.10 11.62
CA ASN A 150 9.02 -8.80 12.27
C ASN A 150 9.84 -7.81 11.42
N ILE A 151 9.89 -6.55 11.87
CA ILE A 151 10.62 -5.46 11.21
C ILE A 151 12.13 -5.76 11.08
N ALA A 152 12.71 -6.44 12.06
CA ALA A 152 14.12 -6.84 11.98
C ALA A 152 14.35 -7.82 10.82
N GLY A 153 13.44 -8.79 10.62
CA GLY A 153 13.49 -9.71 9.48
C GLY A 153 13.38 -9.00 8.14
N ILE A 154 12.50 -8.02 8.01
CA ILE A 154 12.42 -7.20 6.79
C ILE A 154 13.76 -6.49 6.55
N ARG A 155 14.31 -5.83 7.59
CA ARG A 155 15.58 -5.11 7.51
C ARG A 155 16.75 -6.01 7.10
N GLU A 156 16.80 -7.23 7.61
CA GLU A 156 17.86 -8.22 7.33
C GLU A 156 17.81 -8.74 5.89
N HIS A 157 16.64 -8.65 5.20
CA HIS A 157 16.45 -9.12 3.82
C HIS A 157 16.26 -7.99 2.78
N LEU A 158 16.61 -6.74 3.10
CA LEU A 158 16.55 -5.64 2.14
C LEU A 158 17.52 -5.83 0.96
N ASP A 159 18.65 -6.53 1.16
CA ASP A 159 19.59 -6.86 0.09
C ASP A 159 19.00 -7.85 -0.93
N TYR A 160 18.15 -8.76 -0.47
CA TYR A 160 17.37 -9.66 -1.34
C TYR A 160 16.44 -8.85 -2.26
N LEU A 161 15.71 -7.89 -1.69
CA LEU A 161 14.77 -7.06 -2.44
C LEU A 161 15.47 -6.15 -3.46
N ASP A 162 16.61 -5.57 -3.09
CA ASP A 162 17.44 -4.79 -4.03
C ASP A 162 18.02 -5.68 -5.13
N SER A 163 18.47 -6.90 -4.80
CA SER A 163 18.99 -7.86 -5.80
C SER A 163 17.90 -8.38 -6.75
N LEU A 164 16.66 -8.47 -6.29
CA LEU A 164 15.51 -8.79 -7.15
C LEU A 164 15.26 -7.66 -8.17
N GLY A 165 15.52 -6.41 -7.79
CA GLY A 165 15.39 -5.24 -8.68
C GLY A 165 14.16 -4.37 -8.41
N VAL A 166 13.40 -4.61 -7.32
CA VAL A 166 12.30 -3.71 -6.92
C VAL A 166 12.84 -2.38 -6.43
N THR A 167 12.01 -1.33 -6.47
CA THR A 167 12.44 0.03 -6.11
C THR A 167 11.69 0.60 -4.90
N ALA A 168 10.59 -0.04 -4.51
CA ALA A 168 9.80 0.34 -3.36
C ALA A 168 9.23 -0.88 -2.65
N ILE A 169 9.09 -0.80 -1.33
CA ILE A 169 8.40 -1.81 -0.53
C ILE A 169 7.12 -1.21 0.05
N TRP A 170 6.00 -1.90 -0.14
CA TRP A 170 4.79 -1.64 0.61
C TRP A 170 4.72 -2.66 1.73
N VAL A 171 4.88 -2.17 2.95
CA VAL A 171 4.82 -2.99 4.16
C VAL A 171 3.38 -2.97 4.67
N GLY A 172 2.76 -4.14 4.80
CA GLY A 172 1.44 -4.29 5.44
C GLY A 172 1.43 -3.68 6.84
N PRO A 173 0.24 -3.49 7.47
CA PRO A 173 0.13 -2.66 8.66
C PRO A 173 1.06 -3.07 9.79
N VAL A 174 1.78 -2.10 10.36
CA VAL A 174 2.74 -2.29 11.46
C VAL A 174 2.26 -1.73 12.78
N LEU A 175 1.13 -1.01 12.81
CA LEU A 175 0.60 -0.40 14.02
C LEU A 175 0.06 -1.45 15.00
N GLU A 176 -0.01 -1.10 16.28
CA GLU A 176 -0.47 -2.00 17.33
C GLU A 176 -1.86 -2.56 17.04
N ASN A 177 -1.99 -3.87 17.18
CA ASN A 177 -3.19 -4.66 16.99
C ASN A 177 -3.41 -5.59 18.19
N ASP A 178 -3.66 -5.00 19.37
CA ASP A 178 -3.86 -5.73 20.64
C ASP A 178 -5.28 -6.32 20.71
N MET A 179 -5.54 -7.29 19.84
CA MET A 179 -6.83 -7.94 19.64
C MET A 179 -6.83 -9.40 20.11
N PRO A 180 -7.96 -9.93 20.59
CA PRO A 180 -8.12 -11.37 20.80
C PRO A 180 -7.77 -12.15 19.52
N GLY A 181 -7.05 -13.28 19.66
CA GLY A 181 -6.60 -14.06 18.51
C GLY A 181 -5.39 -13.48 17.75
N GLY A 182 -4.87 -12.31 18.18
CA GLY A 182 -3.59 -11.79 17.72
C GLY A 182 -3.62 -10.85 16.52
N SER A 183 -4.66 -10.86 15.67
CA SER A 183 -4.78 -9.95 14.50
C SER A 183 -3.47 -9.81 13.72
N TYR A 184 -2.93 -10.94 13.20
CA TYR A 184 -1.64 -10.98 12.51
C TYR A 184 -1.59 -10.08 11.26
N HIS A 185 -2.74 -9.85 10.65
CA HIS A 185 -2.88 -9.03 9.43
C HIS A 185 -2.65 -7.53 9.68
N GLY A 186 -2.79 -7.05 10.93
CA GLY A 186 -2.51 -5.67 11.30
C GLY A 186 -3.60 -4.63 11.01
N TYR A 187 -4.77 -5.03 10.49
CA TYR A 187 -5.83 -4.10 10.08
C TYR A 187 -6.78 -3.68 11.23
N ALA A 188 -6.68 -4.24 12.42
CA ALA A 188 -7.49 -3.88 13.59
C ALA A 188 -6.70 -3.01 14.59
N THR A 189 -6.35 -1.79 14.18
CA THR A 189 -5.46 -0.87 14.92
C THR A 189 -6.01 -0.53 16.31
N THR A 190 -5.18 -0.69 17.35
CA THR A 190 -5.50 -0.33 18.75
C THR A 190 -4.69 0.84 19.28
N ASP A 191 -3.59 1.22 18.65
CA ASP A 191 -2.84 2.46 18.92
C ASP A 191 -2.21 3.01 17.64
N TYR A 192 -2.60 4.22 17.25
CA TYR A 192 -2.17 4.87 16.00
C TYR A 192 -0.74 5.45 16.05
N TYR A 193 -0.13 5.60 17.23
CA TYR A 193 1.21 6.17 17.39
C TYR A 193 2.26 5.16 17.86
N ARG A 194 1.90 3.87 17.82
CA ARG A 194 2.77 2.80 18.28
C ARG A 194 2.82 1.66 17.27
N VAL A 195 4.04 1.24 16.93
CA VAL A 195 4.27 -0.03 16.24
C VAL A 195 3.87 -1.18 17.15
N ASP A 196 3.27 -2.24 16.60
CA ASP A 196 2.96 -3.46 17.35
C ASP A 196 4.24 -4.04 17.96
N PRO A 197 4.33 -4.17 19.29
CA PRO A 197 5.56 -4.62 19.94
C PRO A 197 5.99 -6.04 19.57
N ARG A 198 5.10 -6.84 18.96
CA ARG A 198 5.45 -8.15 18.41
C ARG A 198 6.23 -8.01 17.11
N LEU A 199 5.96 -6.96 16.34
CA LEU A 199 6.69 -6.63 15.10
C LEU A 199 7.96 -5.84 15.37
N GLY A 200 7.96 -4.95 16.39
CA GLY A 200 9.11 -4.12 16.70
C GLY A 200 8.75 -2.86 17.50
N THR A 201 9.55 -1.83 17.34
CA THR A 201 9.38 -0.52 17.95
C THR A 201 9.32 0.58 16.90
N ASN A 202 8.85 1.79 17.29
CA ASN A 202 8.87 2.95 16.40
C ASN A 202 10.29 3.29 15.91
N ASP A 203 11.32 3.06 16.74
CA ASP A 203 12.71 3.30 16.38
C ASP A 203 13.22 2.24 15.39
N GLU A 204 12.89 0.96 15.58
CA GLU A 204 13.23 -0.10 14.62
C GLU A 204 12.54 0.11 13.27
N TRP A 205 11.30 0.61 13.26
CA TRP A 205 10.62 1.01 12.03
C TRP A 205 11.38 2.12 11.30
N ARG A 206 11.73 3.20 12.01
CA ARG A 206 12.52 4.29 11.44
C ARG A 206 13.86 3.80 10.91
N GLU A 207 14.58 2.97 11.67
CA GLU A 207 15.86 2.40 11.24
C GLU A 207 15.71 1.55 9.97
N MET A 208 14.67 0.72 9.88
CA MET A 208 14.39 -0.09 8.69
C MET A 208 14.18 0.80 7.46
N VAL A 209 13.39 1.88 7.57
CA VAL A 209 13.18 2.86 6.50
C VAL A 209 14.50 3.52 6.08
N GLU A 210 15.32 3.95 7.06
CA GLU A 210 16.63 4.55 6.78
C GLU A 210 17.59 3.56 6.09
N VAL A 211 17.54 2.28 6.44
CA VAL A 211 18.34 1.21 5.78
C VAL A 211 17.84 0.98 4.37
N ALA A 212 16.51 0.94 4.15
CA ALA A 212 15.92 0.83 2.82
C ALA A 212 16.36 1.98 1.90
N HIS A 213 16.29 3.22 2.38
CA HIS A 213 16.74 4.40 1.64
C HIS A 213 18.22 4.37 1.26
N ARG A 214 19.09 3.82 2.12
CA ARG A 214 20.52 3.65 1.76
C ARG A 214 20.74 2.69 0.60
N ARG A 215 19.80 1.79 0.34
CA ARG A 215 19.78 0.87 -0.81
C ARG A 215 19.01 1.43 -2.01
N GLY A 216 18.47 2.63 -1.90
CA GLY A 216 17.64 3.23 -2.94
C GLY A 216 16.21 2.70 -2.98
N LEU A 217 15.79 1.93 -1.97
CA LEU A 217 14.42 1.44 -1.83
C LEU A 217 13.54 2.48 -1.13
N LYS A 218 12.41 2.80 -1.71
CA LYS A 218 11.35 3.61 -1.10
C LYS A 218 10.49 2.76 -0.17
N VAL A 219 9.80 3.40 0.78
CA VAL A 219 8.93 2.69 1.73
C VAL A 219 7.53 3.29 1.74
N VAL A 220 6.53 2.45 1.50
CA VAL A 220 5.11 2.79 1.56
C VAL A 220 4.51 2.15 2.81
N MET A 221 3.86 2.97 3.65
CA MET A 221 3.22 2.54 4.89
C MET A 221 1.72 2.33 4.66
N ASP A 222 1.22 1.20 5.14
CA ASP A 222 -0.22 0.93 5.17
C ASP A 222 -0.88 1.65 6.35
N MET A 223 -1.95 2.43 6.09
CA MET A 223 -2.71 3.16 7.10
C MET A 223 -4.19 2.84 7.02
N ILE A 224 -4.85 2.75 8.17
CA ILE A 224 -6.24 2.36 8.31
C ILE A 224 -7.00 3.49 9.00
N PHE A 225 -7.80 4.27 8.25
CA PHE A 225 -8.54 5.42 8.79
C PHE A 225 -10.04 5.24 8.80
N ASN A 226 -10.54 4.20 8.14
CA ASN A 226 -11.96 3.87 8.17
C ASN A 226 -12.40 3.39 9.56
N HIS A 227 -11.63 2.53 10.20
CA HIS A 227 -12.03 1.84 11.43
C HIS A 227 -10.87 1.68 12.42
N THR A 228 -11.19 1.25 13.63
CA THR A 228 -10.22 0.76 14.64
C THR A 228 -10.47 -0.70 14.93
N GLY A 229 -9.58 -1.34 15.68
CA GLY A 229 -9.91 -2.60 16.36
C GLY A 229 -10.94 -2.38 17.47
N SER A 230 -11.78 -3.38 17.76
CA SER A 230 -12.80 -3.31 18.84
C SER A 230 -12.19 -3.21 20.24
N GLU A 231 -10.90 -3.52 20.39
CA GLU A 231 -10.17 -3.32 21.65
C GLU A 231 -9.52 -1.94 21.77
N HIS A 232 -9.68 -1.07 20.76
CA HIS A 232 -9.18 0.30 20.85
C HIS A 232 -9.83 1.02 22.03
N ARG A 233 -9.02 1.75 22.82
CA ARG A 233 -9.47 2.45 24.04
C ARG A 233 -10.67 3.38 23.83
N TRP A 234 -10.82 3.95 22.62
CA TRP A 234 -11.93 4.84 22.28
C TRP A 234 -13.29 4.13 22.25
N LEU A 235 -13.32 2.83 21.96
CA LEU A 235 -14.60 2.11 22.00
C LEU A 235 -15.10 1.90 23.45
N LYS A 236 -14.14 1.77 24.40
CA LYS A 236 -14.44 1.61 25.83
C LYS A 236 -14.76 2.95 26.51
N ASP A 237 -14.12 4.02 26.07
CA ASP A 237 -14.30 5.39 26.58
C ASP A 237 -14.13 6.36 25.40
N SER A 238 -15.24 6.63 24.71
CA SER A 238 -15.25 7.49 23.54
C SER A 238 -15.12 8.96 23.94
N PRO A 239 -14.26 9.75 23.22
CA PRO A 239 -14.17 11.20 23.48
C PRO A 239 -15.50 11.92 23.29
N SER A 240 -16.32 11.53 22.30
CA SER A 240 -17.67 12.03 22.05
C SER A 240 -18.61 10.91 21.59
N ALA A 241 -19.91 11.14 21.69
CA ALA A 241 -20.93 10.20 21.26
C ALA A 241 -20.91 9.91 19.76
N ASP A 242 -20.40 10.85 18.95
CA ASP A 242 -20.28 10.78 17.51
C ASP A 242 -18.85 10.43 17.02
N TRP A 243 -18.00 9.86 17.90
CA TRP A 243 -16.63 9.47 17.55
C TRP A 243 -16.57 8.31 16.55
N TYR A 244 -17.52 7.40 16.68
CA TYR A 244 -17.74 6.27 15.78
C TYR A 244 -19.05 6.45 15.02
N ASN A 245 -19.14 5.87 13.86
CA ASN A 245 -20.41 5.66 13.18
C ASN A 245 -21.26 4.70 14.01
N HIS A 246 -22.53 5.06 14.25
CA HIS A 246 -23.49 4.22 14.95
C HIS A 246 -24.58 3.79 13.97
N PRO A 247 -24.39 2.66 13.28
CA PRO A 247 -25.42 2.16 12.37
C PRO A 247 -26.67 1.78 13.16
N ALA A 248 -27.83 2.14 12.65
CA ALA A 248 -29.08 1.73 13.24
C ALA A 248 -29.16 0.18 13.31
N GLY A 249 -29.12 -0.38 14.51
CA GLY A 249 -29.20 -1.82 14.77
C GLY A 249 -27.90 -2.58 14.54
N ASP A 250 -26.74 -1.98 14.80
CA ASP A 250 -25.40 -2.60 14.74
C ASP A 250 -25.12 -3.34 13.42
N LYS A 251 -25.55 -2.77 12.31
CA LYS A 251 -25.39 -3.37 10.99
C LYS A 251 -24.00 -3.10 10.44
N MET A 252 -23.37 -4.14 9.90
CA MET A 252 -22.17 -4.00 9.07
C MET A 252 -22.50 -3.25 7.77
N THR A 253 -21.48 -2.66 7.17
CA THR A 253 -21.57 -2.13 5.80
C THR A 253 -22.10 -3.20 4.83
N ASN A 254 -22.71 -2.79 3.74
CA ASN A 254 -23.21 -3.73 2.74
C ASN A 254 -22.14 -4.17 1.73
N TYR A 255 -20.90 -3.63 1.83
CA TYR A 255 -19.77 -3.86 0.91
C TYR A 255 -20.07 -3.53 -0.56
N ARG A 256 -21.12 -2.74 -0.84
CA ARG A 256 -21.53 -2.35 -2.19
C ARG A 256 -21.03 -0.95 -2.52
N LEU A 257 -19.75 -0.82 -2.84
CA LEU A 257 -19.13 0.47 -3.16
C LEU A 257 -19.79 1.17 -4.36
N THR A 258 -20.46 0.44 -5.23
CA THR A 258 -21.24 1.02 -6.34
C THR A 258 -22.36 1.95 -5.86
N THR A 259 -22.87 1.80 -4.63
CA THR A 259 -23.85 2.72 -4.04
C THR A 259 -23.33 4.16 -3.93
N LEU A 260 -22.00 4.35 -3.90
CA LEU A 260 -21.37 5.67 -3.71
C LEU A 260 -21.46 6.56 -4.96
N HIS A 261 -21.71 5.96 -6.13
CA HIS A 261 -21.82 6.68 -7.41
C HIS A 261 -23.07 6.28 -8.22
N ASP A 262 -23.93 5.41 -7.68
CA ASP A 262 -25.18 4.99 -8.32
C ASP A 262 -26.19 6.14 -8.27
N PRO A 263 -26.66 6.70 -9.41
CA PRO A 263 -27.63 7.78 -9.44
C PRO A 263 -29.04 7.37 -8.97
N TYR A 264 -29.29 6.08 -8.79
CA TYR A 264 -30.58 5.51 -8.41
C TYR A 264 -30.55 4.89 -7.00
N VAL A 265 -29.44 5.01 -6.27
CA VAL A 265 -29.27 4.40 -4.95
C VAL A 265 -30.35 4.85 -3.97
N SER A 266 -30.88 3.92 -3.19
CA SER A 266 -31.73 4.27 -2.05
C SER A 266 -30.91 4.91 -0.93
N GLN A 267 -31.50 5.86 -0.20
CA GLN A 267 -30.83 6.46 0.95
C GLN A 267 -30.46 5.41 2.01
N TYR A 268 -31.29 4.40 2.17
CA TYR A 268 -31.04 3.29 3.11
C TYR A 268 -29.73 2.53 2.76
N ASP A 269 -29.53 2.20 1.48
CA ASP A 269 -28.35 1.45 1.05
C ASP A 269 -27.09 2.30 1.11
N LEU A 270 -27.19 3.58 0.70
CA LEU A 270 -26.09 4.53 0.81
C LEU A 270 -25.65 4.72 2.27
N ASP A 271 -26.63 4.98 3.16
CA ASP A 271 -26.34 5.16 4.59
C ASP A 271 -25.69 3.91 5.20
N ARG A 272 -26.14 2.73 4.77
CA ARG A 272 -25.54 1.48 5.22
C ARG A 272 -24.11 1.28 4.71
N THR A 273 -23.80 1.71 3.50
CA THR A 273 -22.43 1.65 2.96
C THR A 273 -21.48 2.52 3.77
N VAL A 274 -21.86 3.78 4.04
CA VAL A 274 -20.96 4.79 4.63
C VAL A 274 -21.00 4.86 6.16
N ASN A 275 -22.02 4.31 6.80
CA ASN A 275 -22.18 4.37 8.26
C ASN A 275 -22.18 3.00 8.93
N GLY A 276 -22.26 1.91 8.16
CA GLY A 276 -22.14 0.55 8.68
C GLY A 276 -20.69 0.25 9.08
N TRP A 277 -20.51 -0.49 10.18
CA TRP A 277 -19.16 -0.93 10.55
C TRP A 277 -18.59 -1.91 9.52
N PHE A 278 -17.28 -1.84 9.32
CA PHE A 278 -16.61 -2.73 8.37
C PHE A 278 -16.84 -4.20 8.74
N VAL A 279 -16.51 -4.57 9.97
CA VAL A 279 -16.95 -5.82 10.63
C VAL A 279 -17.14 -5.54 12.13
N PRO A 280 -17.78 -6.42 12.91
CA PRO A 280 -18.00 -6.19 14.34
C PRO A 280 -16.72 -5.97 15.16
N SER A 281 -15.60 -6.60 14.76
CA SER A 281 -14.27 -6.42 15.36
C SER A 281 -13.54 -5.18 14.87
N MET A 282 -14.06 -4.46 13.86
CA MET A 282 -13.48 -3.28 13.25
C MET A 282 -14.56 -2.18 13.09
N PRO A 283 -14.91 -1.50 14.19
CA PRO A 283 -15.92 -0.42 14.21
C PRO A 283 -15.44 0.81 13.46
N ASP A 284 -16.28 1.39 12.60
CA ASP A 284 -15.96 2.53 11.78
C ASP A 284 -15.92 3.83 12.56
N LEU A 285 -14.83 4.58 12.38
CA LEU A 285 -14.71 5.94 12.87
C LEU A 285 -15.63 6.89 12.11
N ASN A 286 -16.08 7.95 12.75
CA ASN A 286 -16.84 9.02 12.10
C ASN A 286 -15.88 10.10 11.57
N GLN A 287 -15.44 9.98 10.32
CA GLN A 287 -14.53 10.96 9.70
C GLN A 287 -15.17 12.35 9.50
N ARG A 288 -16.49 12.48 9.61
CA ARG A 288 -17.18 13.78 9.61
C ARG A 288 -16.97 14.56 10.91
N ASN A 289 -16.58 13.88 12.01
CA ASN A 289 -16.17 14.54 13.23
C ASN A 289 -14.80 15.22 13.01
N PRO A 290 -14.70 16.56 13.15
CA PRO A 290 -13.47 17.29 12.84
C PRO A 290 -12.30 16.93 13.75
N GLU A 291 -12.56 16.50 14.99
CA GLU A 291 -11.52 16.12 15.93
C GLU A 291 -10.93 14.76 15.58
N VAL A 292 -11.74 13.83 15.07
CA VAL A 292 -11.30 12.54 14.51
C VAL A 292 -10.39 12.80 13.31
N MET A 293 -10.85 13.58 12.32
CA MET A 293 -10.07 13.81 11.11
C MET A 293 -8.79 14.59 11.38
N ARG A 294 -8.81 15.55 12.32
CA ARG A 294 -7.59 16.26 12.70
C ARG A 294 -6.57 15.30 13.32
N TYR A 295 -7.01 14.41 14.20
CA TYR A 295 -6.15 13.37 14.78
C TYR A 295 -5.53 12.48 13.72
N LEU A 296 -6.32 11.97 12.77
CA LEU A 296 -5.87 11.06 11.71
C LEU A 296 -4.93 11.77 10.72
N THR A 297 -5.23 13.02 10.35
CA THR A 297 -4.33 13.83 9.50
C THR A 297 -2.98 14.05 10.17
N GLN A 298 -2.96 14.41 11.45
CA GLN A 298 -1.72 14.57 12.21
C GLN A 298 -0.98 13.24 12.39
N ASN A 299 -1.68 12.14 12.47
CA ASN A 299 -1.08 10.81 12.52
C ASN A 299 -0.27 10.50 11.25
N SER A 300 -0.82 10.78 10.06
CA SER A 300 -0.07 10.63 8.80
C SER A 300 1.19 11.51 8.78
N ILE A 301 1.05 12.78 9.12
CA ILE A 301 2.17 13.73 9.16
C ILE A 301 3.23 13.27 10.18
N TRP A 302 2.80 12.77 11.33
CA TRP A 302 3.71 12.29 12.38
C TRP A 302 4.54 11.09 11.89
N TRP A 303 3.91 10.11 11.21
CA TRP A 303 4.64 8.95 10.68
C TRP A 303 5.58 9.33 9.54
N ILE A 304 5.21 10.28 8.69
CA ILE A 304 6.10 10.81 7.64
C ILE A 304 7.33 11.47 8.29
N GLU A 305 7.15 12.36 9.25
CA GLU A 305 8.26 13.04 9.93
C GLU A 305 9.07 12.09 10.82
N GLN A 306 8.43 11.13 11.49
CA GLN A 306 9.08 10.17 12.38
C GLN A 306 10.00 9.20 11.62
N SER A 307 9.58 8.72 10.45
CA SER A 307 10.26 7.62 9.76
C SER A 307 10.77 7.97 8.36
N GLY A 308 10.22 8.99 7.70
CA GLY A 308 10.61 9.36 6.35
C GLY A 308 10.03 8.44 5.28
N ILE A 309 8.84 7.87 5.50
CA ILE A 309 8.16 7.07 4.49
C ILE A 309 7.90 7.88 3.21
N ASP A 310 7.89 7.22 2.05
CA ASP A 310 7.77 7.83 0.73
C ASP A 310 6.34 7.80 0.20
N GLY A 311 5.47 7.03 0.80
CA GLY A 311 4.08 6.94 0.40
C GLY A 311 3.18 6.32 1.45
N ILE A 312 1.89 6.44 1.20
CA ILE A 312 0.83 5.86 2.02
C ILE A 312 -0.07 5.01 1.14
N ARG A 313 -0.32 3.77 1.55
CA ARG A 313 -1.49 3.02 1.08
C ARG A 313 -2.59 3.20 2.11
N MET A 314 -3.73 3.72 1.69
CA MET A 314 -4.88 3.91 2.56
C MET A 314 -5.88 2.79 2.36
N ASP A 315 -6.04 2.00 3.41
CA ASP A 315 -6.94 0.86 3.50
C ASP A 315 -8.41 1.28 3.38
N THR A 316 -9.23 0.44 2.76
CA THR A 316 -10.69 0.59 2.70
C THR A 316 -11.16 2.01 2.36
N TYR A 317 -10.43 2.72 1.47
CA TYR A 317 -10.57 4.15 1.21
C TYR A 317 -12.02 4.63 0.97
N PRO A 318 -12.85 3.95 0.15
CA PRO A 318 -14.19 4.41 -0.17
C PRO A 318 -15.23 4.23 0.95
N TYR A 319 -14.94 3.46 1.99
CA TYR A 319 -15.86 3.27 3.12
C TYR A 319 -15.86 4.46 4.07
N ALA A 320 -14.75 5.20 4.13
CA ALA A 320 -14.66 6.44 4.89
C ALA A 320 -15.39 7.60 4.19
N ASP A 321 -15.71 8.67 4.93
CA ASP A 321 -16.36 9.84 4.33
C ASP A 321 -15.51 10.49 3.23
N MET A 322 -16.02 10.52 2.00
CA MET A 322 -15.31 10.99 0.81
C MET A 322 -14.78 12.42 0.98
N GLN A 323 -15.58 13.33 1.56
CA GLN A 323 -15.18 14.73 1.69
C GLN A 323 -14.07 14.90 2.74
N ALA A 324 -14.16 14.18 3.84
CA ALA A 324 -13.13 14.15 4.87
C ALA A 324 -11.82 13.56 4.34
N MET A 325 -11.88 12.47 3.58
CA MET A 325 -10.70 11.84 2.98
C MET A 325 -10.09 12.70 1.88
N SER A 326 -10.89 13.38 1.06
CA SER A 326 -10.41 14.35 0.09
C SER A 326 -9.63 15.48 0.77
N LYS A 327 -10.17 16.02 1.88
CA LYS A 327 -9.47 17.03 2.67
C LYS A 327 -8.18 16.51 3.29
N TRP A 328 -8.19 15.28 3.79
CA TRP A 328 -6.99 14.61 4.30
C TRP A 328 -5.90 14.52 3.22
N CYS A 329 -6.21 14.04 2.02
CA CYS A 329 -5.28 14.01 0.90
C CYS A 329 -4.71 15.41 0.62
N ALA A 330 -5.58 16.43 0.52
CA ALA A 330 -5.16 17.81 0.27
C ALA A 330 -4.23 18.35 1.37
N ASP A 331 -4.54 18.09 2.66
CA ASP A 331 -3.75 18.58 3.79
C ASP A 331 -2.36 17.89 3.85
N VAL A 332 -2.30 16.59 3.64
CA VAL A 332 -1.04 15.83 3.60
C VAL A 332 -0.19 16.24 2.40
N LEU A 333 -0.77 16.31 1.21
CA LEU A 333 -0.04 16.68 -0.02
C LEU A 333 0.36 18.16 -0.05
N ARG A 334 -0.34 19.04 0.68
CA ARG A 334 0.11 20.42 0.89
C ARG A 334 1.40 20.46 1.70
N GLU A 335 1.54 19.59 2.72
CA GLU A 335 2.76 19.49 3.53
C GLU A 335 3.88 18.79 2.76
N TYR A 336 3.56 17.71 2.03
CA TYR A 336 4.48 16.87 1.25
C TYR A 336 4.01 16.74 -0.20
N PRO A 337 4.33 17.71 -1.07
CA PRO A 337 3.81 17.73 -2.45
C PRO A 337 4.23 16.54 -3.31
N ASP A 338 5.39 15.95 -3.02
CA ASP A 338 5.96 14.84 -3.80
C ASP A 338 5.49 13.46 -3.30
N LEU A 339 4.92 13.39 -2.09
CA LEU A 339 4.41 12.14 -1.53
C LEU A 339 3.31 11.55 -2.43
N ASN A 340 3.30 10.23 -2.60
CA ASN A 340 2.17 9.57 -3.25
C ASN A 340 1.27 8.88 -2.22
N ILE A 341 -0.03 8.94 -2.48
CA ILE A 341 -1.07 8.25 -1.71
C ILE A 341 -1.84 7.36 -2.67
N VAL A 342 -1.89 6.07 -2.37
CA VAL A 342 -2.74 5.12 -3.08
C VAL A 342 -3.91 4.71 -2.20
N GLY A 343 -5.12 4.88 -2.71
CA GLY A 343 -6.36 4.44 -2.04
C GLY A 343 -6.79 3.06 -2.53
N GLU A 344 -7.10 2.18 -1.59
CA GLU A 344 -7.72 0.92 -1.92
C GLU A 344 -9.19 1.16 -2.28
N CYS A 345 -9.45 1.31 -3.57
CA CYS A 345 -10.79 1.47 -4.13
C CYS A 345 -11.17 0.18 -4.86
N TRP A 346 -11.76 -0.78 -4.15
CA TRP A 346 -12.04 -2.11 -4.67
C TRP A 346 -13.18 -2.14 -5.68
N TYR A 347 -12.89 -1.74 -6.90
CA TYR A 347 -13.78 -1.85 -8.05
C TYR A 347 -13.15 -2.71 -9.12
N VAL A 348 -13.83 -3.78 -9.53
CA VAL A 348 -13.38 -4.70 -10.60
C VAL A 348 -13.67 -4.13 -11.99
N ASN A 349 -14.09 -2.86 -12.09
CA ASN A 349 -14.33 -2.16 -13.34
C ASN A 349 -13.66 -0.79 -13.33
N GLU A 350 -13.25 -0.37 -14.50
CA GLU A 350 -12.44 0.83 -14.71
C GLU A 350 -13.18 2.12 -14.31
N ALA A 351 -14.48 2.21 -14.62
CA ALA A 351 -15.28 3.39 -14.30
C ALA A 351 -15.39 3.62 -12.79
N GLY A 352 -15.61 2.56 -12.01
CA GLY A 352 -15.65 2.62 -10.56
C GLY A 352 -14.31 3.00 -9.95
N ALA A 353 -13.21 2.43 -10.44
CA ALA A 353 -11.87 2.77 -9.99
C ALA A 353 -11.49 4.21 -10.36
N ALA A 354 -11.72 4.60 -11.62
CA ALA A 354 -11.42 5.93 -12.12
C ALA A 354 -12.18 7.04 -11.39
N TYR A 355 -13.40 6.77 -10.91
CA TYR A 355 -14.23 7.71 -10.15
C TYR A 355 -13.50 8.33 -8.95
N TRP A 356 -12.57 7.59 -8.33
CA TRP A 356 -11.84 8.01 -7.13
C TRP A 356 -10.53 8.74 -7.41
N GLN A 357 -9.98 8.67 -8.63
CA GLN A 357 -8.76 9.40 -8.94
C GLN A 357 -9.02 10.91 -9.00
N ARG A 358 -8.11 11.71 -8.45
CA ARG A 358 -8.22 13.18 -8.45
C ARG A 358 -8.44 13.73 -9.85
N SER A 359 -9.15 14.85 -9.93
CA SER A 359 -9.47 15.54 -11.19
C SER A 359 -10.33 14.73 -12.16
N ASN A 360 -11.01 13.68 -11.69
CA ASN A 360 -11.89 12.89 -12.53
C ASN A 360 -13.17 13.65 -12.87
N ARG A 361 -13.48 13.75 -14.15
CA ARG A 361 -14.67 14.47 -14.67
C ARG A 361 -15.98 13.71 -14.47
N LEU A 362 -15.92 12.42 -14.18
CA LEU A 362 -17.10 11.60 -13.85
C LEU A 362 -17.60 11.86 -12.44
N ASN A 363 -16.75 12.39 -11.56
CA ASN A 363 -17.10 12.74 -10.20
C ASN A 363 -17.40 14.25 -10.10
N THR A 364 -18.49 14.59 -9.43
CA THR A 364 -18.86 15.98 -9.15
C THR A 364 -18.09 16.58 -7.97
N ARG A 365 -17.33 15.75 -7.24
CA ARG A 365 -16.52 16.13 -6.08
C ARG A 365 -15.05 15.82 -6.35
N GLU A 366 -14.17 16.76 -5.98
CA GLU A 366 -12.73 16.50 -6.03
C GLU A 366 -12.34 15.55 -4.91
N THR A 367 -11.61 14.48 -5.24
CA THR A 367 -11.13 13.47 -4.27
C THR A 367 -9.74 13.77 -3.75
N ASN A 368 -8.94 14.55 -4.48
CA ASN A 368 -7.52 14.80 -4.22
C ASN A 368 -6.65 13.52 -4.13
N LEU A 369 -7.20 12.33 -4.38
CA LEU A 369 -6.48 11.07 -4.33
C LEU A 369 -5.62 10.86 -5.58
N PRO A 370 -4.29 10.85 -5.48
CA PRO A 370 -3.43 10.75 -6.66
C PRO A 370 -3.52 9.41 -7.37
N THR A 371 -3.55 8.31 -6.61
CA THR A 371 -3.41 6.95 -7.14
C THR A 371 -4.53 6.07 -6.62
N VAL A 372 -5.11 5.28 -7.51
CA VAL A 372 -6.10 4.24 -7.21
C VAL A 372 -5.55 2.86 -7.56
N MET A 373 -6.05 1.82 -6.91
CA MET A 373 -5.69 0.43 -7.21
C MET A 373 -6.55 -0.11 -8.36
N ASP A 374 -5.90 -0.79 -9.32
CA ASP A 374 -6.53 -1.42 -10.48
C ASP A 374 -6.88 -2.87 -10.17
N PHE A 375 -8.11 -3.12 -9.75
CA PHE A 375 -8.59 -4.46 -9.40
C PHE A 375 -9.04 -5.29 -10.61
N TRP A 376 -9.10 -4.70 -11.81
CA TRP A 376 -9.51 -5.45 -12.99
C TRP A 376 -8.48 -6.54 -13.36
N PRO A 377 -7.15 -6.27 -13.42
CA PRO A 377 -6.18 -7.31 -13.73
C PRO A 377 -6.17 -8.43 -12.69
N MET A 378 -6.25 -8.08 -11.41
CA MET A 378 -6.36 -9.07 -10.32
C MET A 378 -7.52 -10.06 -10.57
N ALA A 379 -8.68 -9.58 -11.00
CA ALA A 379 -9.86 -10.41 -11.21
C ALA A 379 -9.83 -11.21 -12.52
N ASN A 380 -9.16 -10.72 -13.55
CA ASN A 380 -9.31 -11.24 -14.92
C ASN A 380 -7.99 -11.73 -15.55
N ALA A 381 -6.83 -11.24 -15.12
CA ALA A 381 -5.56 -11.54 -15.79
C ALA A 381 -5.23 -13.04 -15.85
N ARG A 382 -5.50 -13.80 -14.75
CA ARG A 382 -5.27 -15.24 -14.74
C ARG A 382 -6.00 -15.94 -15.91
N ARG A 383 -7.26 -15.58 -16.15
CA ARG A 383 -8.04 -16.08 -17.28
C ARG A 383 -7.50 -15.55 -18.60
N ALA A 384 -7.27 -14.24 -18.68
CA ALA A 384 -6.83 -13.59 -19.90
C ALA A 384 -5.46 -14.09 -20.41
N PHE A 385 -4.51 -14.39 -19.52
CA PHE A 385 -3.22 -14.98 -19.89
C PHE A 385 -3.27 -16.51 -19.97
N GLY A 386 -4.18 -17.18 -19.24
CA GLY A 386 -4.29 -18.64 -19.22
C GLY A 386 -5.06 -19.23 -20.40
N GLU A 387 -6.10 -18.55 -20.85
CA GLU A 387 -6.92 -19.02 -21.97
C GLU A 387 -6.29 -18.71 -23.33
N PRO A 388 -6.57 -19.52 -24.36
CA PRO A 388 -6.15 -19.22 -25.73
C PRO A 388 -6.72 -17.87 -26.22
N THR A 389 -5.91 -17.11 -26.92
CA THR A 389 -6.32 -15.85 -27.53
C THR A 389 -7.05 -16.13 -28.85
N GLU A 390 -8.37 -16.10 -28.77
CA GLU A 390 -9.28 -16.26 -29.89
C GLU A 390 -10.11 -14.97 -30.09
N CYS A 391 -11.24 -15.04 -30.73
CA CYS A 391 -12.05 -13.89 -31.16
C CYS A 391 -12.44 -12.91 -30.03
N MET A 392 -12.72 -13.38 -28.80
CA MET A 392 -13.22 -12.56 -27.71
C MET A 392 -12.50 -12.78 -26.37
N GLY A 393 -11.68 -13.83 -26.23
CA GLY A 393 -11.02 -14.20 -24.98
C GLY A 393 -9.50 -14.04 -25.05
N GLY A 394 -8.82 -14.51 -23.99
CA GLY A 394 -7.39 -14.44 -23.91
C GLY A 394 -6.88 -13.00 -23.85
N LEU A 395 -5.81 -12.68 -24.57
CA LEU A 395 -5.19 -11.35 -24.55
C LEU A 395 -6.07 -10.22 -25.13
N ASN A 396 -7.22 -10.54 -25.78
CA ASN A 396 -8.20 -9.53 -26.16
C ASN A 396 -8.80 -8.81 -24.95
N GLU A 397 -8.96 -9.51 -23.83
CA GLU A 397 -9.45 -8.89 -22.61
C GLU A 397 -8.46 -7.86 -22.04
N ILE A 398 -7.16 -8.13 -22.17
CA ILE A 398 -6.10 -7.18 -21.78
C ILE A 398 -6.11 -5.95 -22.69
N TYR A 399 -6.32 -6.15 -23.99
CA TYR A 399 -6.48 -5.06 -24.95
C TYR A 399 -7.70 -4.20 -24.61
N ASP A 400 -8.85 -4.81 -24.36
CA ASP A 400 -10.10 -4.13 -24.04
C ASP A 400 -9.99 -3.35 -22.71
N HIS A 401 -9.29 -3.91 -21.70
CA HIS A 401 -9.03 -3.23 -20.44
C HIS A 401 -8.20 -1.94 -20.64
N LEU A 402 -7.08 -2.02 -21.33
CA LEU A 402 -6.24 -0.86 -21.60
C LEU A 402 -6.95 0.19 -22.47
N ALA A 403 -7.85 -0.23 -23.33
CA ALA A 403 -8.67 0.67 -24.13
C ALA A 403 -9.62 1.54 -23.29
N GLN A 404 -9.85 1.20 -22.01
CA GLN A 404 -10.64 1.99 -21.07
C GLN A 404 -9.83 3.08 -20.34
N ASP A 405 -8.54 3.20 -20.59
CA ASP A 405 -7.68 4.20 -19.93
C ASP A 405 -8.16 5.64 -20.12
N PHE A 406 -8.99 5.92 -21.12
CA PHE A 406 -9.64 7.23 -21.31
C PHE A 406 -10.53 7.68 -20.15
N LEU A 407 -10.96 6.74 -19.28
CA LEU A 407 -11.76 7.03 -18.08
C LEU A 407 -10.91 7.65 -16.96
N PHE A 408 -9.61 7.39 -16.95
CA PHE A 408 -8.71 7.86 -15.91
C PHE A 408 -8.10 9.20 -16.27
N PRO A 409 -8.09 10.18 -15.35
CA PRO A 409 -7.38 11.43 -15.55
C PRO A 409 -5.87 11.25 -15.79
N ASP A 410 -5.27 10.27 -15.10
CA ASP A 410 -3.84 9.94 -15.21
C ASP A 410 -3.62 8.43 -15.13
N PRO A 411 -3.63 7.71 -16.27
CA PRO A 411 -3.39 6.27 -16.30
C PRO A 411 -1.99 5.86 -15.79
N GLN A 412 -1.00 6.76 -15.79
CA GLN A 412 0.33 6.46 -15.26
C GLN A 412 0.37 6.40 -13.73
N ARG A 413 -0.67 6.90 -13.07
CA ARG A 413 -0.82 6.87 -11.61
C ARG A 413 -1.86 5.85 -11.14
N ILE A 414 -2.01 4.73 -11.85
CA ILE A 414 -2.82 3.60 -11.42
C ILE A 414 -1.87 2.55 -10.84
N LEU A 415 -2.15 2.04 -9.65
CA LEU A 415 -1.41 0.91 -9.08
C LEU A 415 -1.97 -0.37 -9.66
N THR A 416 -1.21 -0.99 -10.57
CA THR A 416 -1.60 -2.22 -11.28
C THR A 416 -1.01 -3.45 -10.60
N PHE A 417 -1.80 -4.48 -10.38
CA PHE A 417 -1.38 -5.71 -9.71
C PHE A 417 -2.18 -6.93 -10.20
N LEU A 418 -1.61 -8.11 -10.03
CA LEU A 418 -2.23 -9.37 -10.45
C LEU A 418 -2.78 -10.17 -9.26
N ASP A 419 -2.20 -9.95 -8.09
CA ASP A 419 -2.61 -10.52 -6.82
C ASP A 419 -2.12 -9.66 -5.65
N ASN A 420 -2.71 -9.90 -4.48
CA ASN A 420 -2.29 -9.30 -3.23
C ASN A 420 -2.68 -10.19 -2.04
N HIS A 421 -2.53 -9.66 -0.81
CA HIS A 421 -2.83 -10.40 0.42
C HIS A 421 -4.33 -10.63 0.69
N ASP A 422 -5.23 -10.05 -0.11
CA ASP A 422 -6.69 -10.16 0.02
C ASP A 422 -7.35 -10.97 -1.10
N THR A 423 -6.56 -11.46 -2.03
CA THR A 423 -7.05 -12.15 -3.23
C THR A 423 -6.38 -13.50 -3.40
N ASP A 424 -6.94 -14.36 -4.26
CA ASP A 424 -6.21 -15.53 -4.74
C ASP A 424 -4.88 -15.07 -5.34
N ARG A 425 -3.83 -15.87 -5.18
CA ARG A 425 -2.58 -15.62 -5.90
C ARG A 425 -2.80 -15.81 -7.40
N PHE A 426 -1.98 -15.15 -8.23
CA PHE A 426 -2.03 -15.36 -9.70
C PHE A 426 -1.84 -16.84 -10.03
N LEU A 427 -0.93 -17.50 -9.35
CA LEU A 427 -0.81 -18.95 -9.36
C LEU A 427 -1.66 -19.54 -8.24
N CYS A 428 -2.84 -20.07 -8.56
CA CYS A 428 -3.66 -20.78 -7.57
C CYS A 428 -3.01 -22.10 -7.14
N GLU A 429 -2.32 -22.77 -8.06
CA GLU A 429 -1.57 -24.01 -7.86
C GLU A 429 -0.12 -23.81 -8.30
N ALA A 430 0.79 -24.51 -7.66
CA ALA A 430 2.20 -24.43 -8.02
C ALA A 430 2.44 -25.06 -9.40
N PRO A 431 3.22 -24.43 -10.29
CA PRO A 431 3.55 -24.98 -11.59
C PRO A 431 4.46 -26.21 -11.43
N GLU A 432 4.28 -27.22 -12.28
CA GLU A 432 5.05 -28.45 -12.25
C GLU A 432 6.21 -28.46 -13.26
N THR A 433 6.04 -27.73 -14.38
CA THR A 433 6.98 -27.68 -15.50
C THR A 433 7.26 -26.26 -15.97
N GLU A 434 8.32 -26.06 -16.77
CA GLU A 434 8.61 -24.78 -17.41
C GLU A 434 7.50 -24.32 -18.36
N ALA A 435 6.78 -25.25 -18.99
CA ALA A 435 5.68 -24.91 -19.88
C ALA A 435 4.54 -24.21 -19.13
N ASP A 436 4.32 -24.57 -17.86
CA ASP A 436 3.28 -23.96 -17.02
C ASP A 436 3.61 -22.51 -16.66
N LEU A 437 4.87 -22.07 -16.83
CA LEU A 437 5.29 -20.70 -16.59
C LEU A 437 4.90 -19.72 -17.74
N GLY A 438 4.47 -20.21 -18.90
CA GLY A 438 4.16 -19.36 -20.06
C GLY A 438 3.19 -18.22 -19.73
N PRO A 439 1.99 -18.50 -19.23
CA PRO A 439 1.02 -17.48 -18.81
C PRO A 439 1.55 -16.52 -17.73
N TRP A 440 2.29 -17.05 -16.74
CA TRP A 440 2.87 -16.25 -15.69
C TRP A 440 3.95 -15.29 -16.23
N LYS A 441 4.87 -15.76 -17.09
CA LYS A 441 5.88 -14.93 -17.75
C LYS A 441 5.23 -13.82 -18.59
N GLN A 442 4.16 -14.12 -19.32
CA GLN A 442 3.40 -13.13 -20.09
C GLN A 442 2.75 -12.08 -19.18
N ALA A 443 2.13 -12.50 -18.09
CA ALA A 443 1.50 -11.61 -17.12
C ALA A 443 2.51 -10.69 -16.43
N MET A 444 3.68 -11.21 -16.01
CA MET A 444 4.76 -10.41 -15.44
C MET A 444 5.34 -9.43 -16.46
N THR A 445 5.54 -9.85 -17.71
CA THR A 445 6.00 -8.97 -18.79
C THR A 445 5.02 -7.82 -19.00
N TRP A 446 3.73 -8.13 -19.10
CA TRP A 446 2.70 -7.11 -19.27
C TRP A 446 2.66 -6.14 -18.06
N LEU A 447 2.64 -6.66 -16.85
CA LEU A 447 2.64 -5.86 -15.62
C LEU A 447 3.81 -4.87 -15.58
N LEU A 448 5.00 -5.31 -15.99
CA LEU A 448 6.23 -4.53 -15.87
C LEU A 448 6.54 -3.65 -17.07
N THR A 449 5.82 -3.77 -18.20
CA THR A 449 6.13 -3.02 -19.43
C THR A 449 4.98 -2.15 -19.94
N THR A 450 3.77 -2.27 -19.35
CA THR A 450 2.64 -1.40 -19.67
C THR A 450 2.61 -0.13 -18.81
N ARG A 451 1.48 0.54 -18.76
CA ARG A 451 1.25 1.78 -17.99
C ARG A 451 1.03 1.51 -16.50
N GLY A 452 1.18 2.54 -15.70
CA GLY A 452 0.88 2.51 -14.28
C GLY A 452 2.06 2.11 -13.40
N ILE A 453 1.78 1.98 -12.12
CA ILE A 453 2.72 1.62 -11.06
C ILE A 453 2.54 0.13 -10.78
N PRO A 454 3.46 -0.75 -11.18
CA PRO A 454 3.31 -2.18 -10.92
C PRO A 454 3.53 -2.52 -9.45
N GLN A 455 2.69 -3.44 -8.93
CA GLN A 455 2.86 -4.04 -7.62
C GLN A 455 3.00 -5.55 -7.77
N ILE A 456 4.00 -6.10 -7.09
CA ILE A 456 4.27 -7.54 -6.96
C ILE A 456 4.00 -7.94 -5.51
N TYR A 457 3.35 -9.07 -5.30
CA TYR A 457 3.13 -9.63 -3.98
C TYR A 457 4.28 -10.57 -3.58
N TYR A 458 4.74 -10.53 -2.33
CA TYR A 458 5.90 -11.31 -1.88
C TYR A 458 5.76 -12.80 -2.22
N GLY A 459 6.87 -13.39 -2.65
CA GLY A 459 6.95 -14.79 -3.05
C GLY A 459 6.44 -15.08 -4.47
N THR A 460 5.96 -14.08 -5.23
CA THR A 460 5.61 -14.24 -6.66
C THR A 460 6.84 -14.69 -7.45
N GLU A 461 8.03 -14.17 -7.12
CA GLU A 461 9.32 -14.54 -7.70
C GLU A 461 9.77 -15.98 -7.39
N LEU A 462 9.15 -16.58 -6.38
CA LEU A 462 9.40 -17.97 -5.96
C LEU A 462 8.22 -18.91 -6.31
N LEU A 463 7.29 -18.43 -7.15
CA LEU A 463 6.11 -19.18 -7.60
C LEU A 463 5.20 -19.61 -6.43
N MET A 464 5.12 -18.83 -5.37
CA MET A 464 4.18 -19.08 -4.29
C MET A 464 2.76 -19.05 -4.82
N SER A 465 2.01 -20.10 -4.51
CA SER A 465 0.62 -20.30 -4.93
C SER A 465 -0.33 -20.26 -3.74
N GLY A 466 -1.63 -20.13 -3.98
CA GLY A 466 -2.65 -20.20 -2.94
C GLY A 466 -4.00 -19.64 -3.38
N THR A 467 -5.05 -20.08 -2.68
CA THR A 467 -6.43 -19.63 -2.90
C THR A 467 -7.11 -19.29 -1.58
N LYS A 468 -8.12 -18.43 -1.63
CA LYS A 468 -8.94 -18.05 -0.45
C LYS A 468 -10.10 -19.02 -0.18
N VAL A 469 -10.12 -20.18 -0.81
CA VAL A 469 -11.23 -21.14 -0.67
C VAL A 469 -11.45 -21.58 0.78
N TRP A 470 -10.36 -21.70 1.57
CA TRP A 470 -10.42 -22.18 2.94
C TRP A 470 -10.23 -21.05 3.96
N THR A 471 -9.19 -20.25 3.78
CA THR A 471 -8.83 -19.15 4.68
C THR A 471 -7.92 -18.15 3.96
N ASP A 472 -7.89 -16.90 4.44
CA ASP A 472 -6.93 -15.89 3.99
C ASP A 472 -5.47 -16.34 4.22
N GLY A 473 -5.22 -17.16 5.22
CA GLY A 473 -3.89 -17.67 5.53
C GLY A 473 -3.26 -18.46 4.39
N ASP A 474 -4.05 -19.09 3.51
CA ASP A 474 -3.51 -19.84 2.38
C ASP A 474 -2.83 -18.94 1.32
N VAL A 475 -3.32 -17.73 1.12
CA VAL A 475 -2.66 -16.75 0.23
C VAL A 475 -1.59 -15.94 0.98
N ARG A 476 -1.50 -16.06 2.31
CA ARG A 476 -0.59 -15.35 3.21
C ARG A 476 0.42 -16.29 3.88
N ARG A 477 0.88 -17.30 3.14
CA ARG A 477 1.88 -18.29 3.62
C ARG A 477 3.21 -17.60 3.94
N ASP A 478 4.02 -18.24 4.78
CA ASP A 478 5.35 -17.75 5.10
C ASP A 478 6.26 -17.73 3.86
N MET A 479 7.12 -16.72 3.80
CA MET A 479 8.20 -16.67 2.81
C MET A 479 9.20 -17.80 3.09
N PRO A 480 9.48 -18.69 2.13
CA PRO A 480 10.38 -19.83 2.35
C PRO A 480 11.82 -19.37 2.69
N GLY A 481 12.32 -19.74 3.86
CA GLY A 481 13.60 -19.29 4.41
C GLY A 481 13.49 -18.09 5.33
N GLY A 482 12.28 -17.52 5.52
CA GLY A 482 12.06 -16.38 6.39
C GLY A 482 12.14 -16.69 7.89
N PHE A 483 12.14 -17.96 8.25
CA PHE A 483 12.10 -18.39 9.65
C PHE A 483 13.23 -19.37 9.96
N PRO A 484 13.83 -19.27 11.18
CA PRO A 484 14.96 -20.12 11.55
C PRO A 484 14.66 -21.63 11.53
N GLU A 485 13.37 -22.00 11.57
CA GLU A 485 12.91 -23.39 11.55
C GLU A 485 12.71 -23.93 10.13
N ASP A 486 12.86 -23.12 9.09
CA ASP A 486 12.64 -23.52 7.70
C ASP A 486 13.75 -24.47 7.24
N GLU A 487 13.36 -25.55 6.53
CA GLU A 487 14.29 -26.55 5.99
C GLU A 487 15.07 -26.00 4.78
N THR A 488 14.50 -25.04 4.08
CA THR A 488 15.09 -24.43 2.88
C THR A 488 15.07 -22.91 3.01
N ASP A 489 16.15 -22.25 2.58
CA ASP A 489 16.26 -20.80 2.51
C ASP A 489 16.24 -20.34 1.06
N CYS A 490 15.09 -19.87 0.58
CA CYS A 490 14.94 -19.37 -0.79
C CYS A 490 15.43 -17.92 -0.97
N PHE A 491 15.80 -17.23 0.10
CA PHE A 491 16.57 -15.98 -0.02
C PHE A 491 17.96 -16.27 -0.61
N ASP A 492 18.55 -17.44 -0.28
CA ASP A 492 19.75 -17.93 -0.94
C ASP A 492 19.37 -18.64 -2.26
N PRO A 493 20.02 -18.31 -3.39
CA PRO A 493 19.84 -19.00 -4.67
C PRO A 493 20.00 -20.54 -4.58
N ALA A 494 20.83 -21.02 -3.67
CA ALA A 494 21.06 -22.46 -3.50
C ALA A 494 19.83 -23.21 -2.94
N GLY A 495 18.96 -22.52 -2.19
CA GLY A 495 17.73 -23.09 -1.63
C GLY A 495 16.57 -23.17 -2.63
N ARG A 496 16.69 -22.54 -3.80
CA ARG A 496 15.62 -22.48 -4.82
C ARG A 496 15.60 -23.75 -5.66
N THR A 497 14.40 -24.24 -5.97
CA THR A 497 14.20 -25.29 -6.97
C THR A 497 14.60 -24.80 -8.37
N PRO A 498 14.78 -25.69 -9.37
CA PRO A 498 15.04 -25.26 -10.76
C PRO A 498 13.98 -24.30 -11.30
N LEU A 499 12.68 -24.58 -11.09
CA LEU A 499 11.58 -23.70 -11.55
C LEU A 499 11.59 -22.35 -10.81
N GLN A 500 11.87 -22.33 -9.52
CA GLN A 500 11.99 -21.07 -8.77
C GLN A 500 13.20 -20.23 -9.24
N ARG A 501 14.31 -20.86 -9.63
CA ARG A 501 15.45 -20.14 -10.23
C ARG A 501 15.05 -19.53 -11.57
N GLU A 502 14.41 -20.31 -12.43
CA GLU A 502 13.92 -19.83 -13.72
C GLU A 502 12.96 -18.64 -13.56
N ALA A 503 12.01 -18.71 -12.64
CA ALA A 503 11.08 -17.63 -12.35
C ALA A 503 11.79 -16.39 -11.77
N TRP A 504 12.71 -16.62 -10.83
CA TRP A 504 13.52 -15.54 -10.26
C TRP A 504 14.34 -14.83 -11.33
N ASP A 505 15.10 -15.59 -12.13
CA ASP A 505 15.98 -15.01 -13.16
C ASP A 505 15.16 -14.22 -14.19
N PHE A 506 14.04 -14.76 -14.63
CA PHE A 506 13.13 -14.07 -15.55
C PHE A 506 12.56 -12.77 -14.95
N LEU A 507 12.01 -12.83 -13.74
CA LEU A 507 11.38 -11.67 -13.09
C LEU A 507 12.43 -10.62 -12.73
N SER A 508 13.57 -11.02 -12.16
CA SER A 508 14.67 -10.13 -11.82
C SER A 508 15.24 -9.47 -13.08
N GLY A 509 15.39 -10.21 -14.18
CA GLY A 509 15.80 -9.65 -15.46
C GLY A 509 14.88 -8.54 -15.95
N LEU A 510 13.56 -8.75 -15.87
CA LEU A 510 12.56 -7.72 -16.22
C LEU A 510 12.60 -6.50 -15.28
N LEU A 511 12.77 -6.73 -13.98
CA LEU A 511 12.85 -5.65 -12.98
C LEU A 511 14.09 -4.79 -13.19
N HIS A 512 15.25 -5.40 -13.44
CA HIS A 512 16.47 -4.67 -13.76
C HIS A 512 16.39 -3.95 -15.11
N PHE A 513 15.75 -4.55 -16.12
CA PHE A 513 15.46 -3.88 -17.38
C PHE A 513 14.60 -2.64 -17.16
N ARG A 514 13.49 -2.77 -16.40
CA ARG A 514 12.61 -1.64 -16.08
C ARG A 514 13.31 -0.54 -15.27
N ARG A 515 14.19 -0.90 -14.33
CA ARG A 515 15.01 0.04 -13.53
C ARG A 515 16.14 0.70 -14.35
N GLY A 516 16.46 0.17 -15.53
CA GLY A 516 17.57 0.57 -16.37
C GLY A 516 17.34 1.84 -17.18
N GLU A 517 18.09 1.98 -18.29
CA GLU A 517 18.13 3.18 -19.15
C GLU A 517 16.79 3.50 -19.84
N LEU A 518 15.88 2.53 -19.96
CA LEU A 518 14.57 2.69 -20.57
C LEU A 518 13.43 2.86 -19.53
N ASN A 519 13.77 3.10 -18.26
CA ASN A 519 12.78 3.33 -17.21
C ASN A 519 11.79 4.45 -17.58
N ASP A 520 12.30 5.58 -18.04
CA ASP A 520 11.48 6.72 -18.45
C ASP A 520 10.58 6.43 -19.66
N VAL A 521 11.05 5.59 -20.59
CA VAL A 521 10.25 5.13 -21.74
C VAL A 521 9.04 4.32 -21.25
N ILE A 522 9.26 3.38 -20.32
CA ILE A 522 8.20 2.55 -19.77
C ILE A 522 7.27 3.39 -18.87
N ALA A 523 7.83 4.25 -18.01
CA ALA A 523 7.08 5.03 -17.03
C ALA A 523 6.26 6.17 -17.63
N GLN A 524 6.80 6.89 -18.63
CA GLN A 524 6.25 8.15 -19.15
C GLN A 524 5.89 8.09 -20.64
N GLY A 525 6.39 7.08 -21.38
CA GLY A 525 6.13 6.94 -22.79
C GLY A 525 4.66 6.78 -23.13
N SER A 526 4.27 7.19 -24.32
CA SER A 526 2.95 6.86 -24.86
C SER A 526 2.80 5.37 -25.06
N LEU A 527 1.59 4.86 -24.85
CA LEU A 527 1.23 3.49 -25.18
C LEU A 527 0.53 3.45 -26.54
N LYS A 528 1.00 2.57 -27.43
CA LYS A 528 0.29 2.17 -28.65
C LYS A 528 0.14 0.66 -28.63
N HIS A 529 -1.05 0.13 -28.88
CA HIS A 529 -1.27 -1.30 -28.93
C HIS A 529 -2.12 -1.69 -30.12
N PHE A 530 -1.99 -2.94 -30.52
CA PHE A 530 -2.70 -3.54 -31.64
C PHE A 530 -3.60 -4.64 -31.12
N MET A 531 -4.83 -4.68 -31.61
CA MET A 531 -5.75 -5.76 -31.28
C MET A 531 -5.07 -7.13 -31.49
N PRO A 532 -5.20 -8.09 -30.57
CA PRO A 532 -4.58 -9.41 -30.72
C PRO A 532 -5.16 -10.18 -31.90
N GLU A 533 -4.59 -9.99 -33.08
CA GLU A 533 -4.96 -10.71 -34.31
C GLU A 533 -4.04 -11.92 -34.43
N ASP A 534 -4.60 -13.03 -34.97
CA ASP A 534 -3.90 -14.31 -35.05
C ASP A 534 -3.34 -14.83 -33.72
N GLY A 535 -3.90 -14.35 -32.59
CA GLY A 535 -3.53 -14.74 -31.25
C GLY A 535 -2.25 -14.07 -30.73
N VAL A 536 -1.70 -13.08 -31.43
CA VAL A 536 -0.50 -12.35 -31.00
C VAL A 536 -0.84 -10.91 -30.64
N TYR A 537 -0.63 -10.57 -29.37
CA TYR A 537 -0.78 -9.21 -28.86
C TYR A 537 0.50 -8.42 -29.02
N VAL A 538 0.39 -7.18 -29.54
CA VAL A 538 1.54 -6.29 -29.80
C VAL A 538 1.25 -4.92 -29.20
N TYR A 539 2.21 -4.39 -28.45
CA TYR A 539 2.16 -3.02 -27.95
C TYR A 539 3.55 -2.39 -27.86
N GLU A 540 3.58 -1.07 -27.86
CA GLU A 540 4.80 -0.27 -27.77
C GLU A 540 4.65 0.81 -26.68
N ARG A 541 5.72 1.00 -25.92
CA ARG A 541 5.97 2.21 -25.12
C ARG A 541 6.97 3.07 -25.86
N ARG A 542 6.67 4.37 -26.07
CA ARG A 542 7.54 5.27 -26.83
C ARG A 542 7.71 6.63 -26.15
N LEU A 543 8.95 7.05 -26.01
CA LEU A 543 9.32 8.38 -25.54
C LEU A 543 10.37 8.99 -26.48
N GLY A 544 9.95 9.94 -27.31
CA GLY A 544 10.81 10.47 -28.37
C GLY A 544 11.21 9.38 -29.38
N ASP A 545 12.50 9.21 -29.60
CA ASP A 545 13.05 8.22 -30.54
C ASP A 545 13.29 6.84 -29.89
N ARG A 546 13.14 6.72 -28.57
CA ARG A 546 13.31 5.46 -27.83
C ARG A 546 12.00 4.73 -27.67
N SER A 547 12.02 3.43 -27.83
CA SER A 547 10.83 2.60 -27.64
C SER A 547 11.15 1.23 -27.07
N VAL A 548 10.15 0.64 -26.42
CA VAL A 548 10.10 -0.75 -25.98
C VAL A 548 8.87 -1.35 -26.62
N THR A 549 9.05 -2.36 -27.48
CA THR A 549 7.95 -3.05 -28.18
C THR A 549 7.84 -4.47 -27.67
N VAL A 550 6.65 -4.89 -27.28
CA VAL A 550 6.37 -6.22 -26.76
C VAL A 550 5.44 -6.95 -27.71
N LEU A 551 5.78 -8.21 -28.01
CA LEU A 551 4.97 -9.12 -28.79
C LEU A 551 4.77 -10.41 -27.99
N MET A 552 3.52 -10.88 -27.84
CA MET A 552 3.17 -12.08 -27.06
C MET A 552 2.25 -12.98 -27.87
N ASN A 553 2.64 -14.23 -28.06
CA ASN A 553 1.71 -15.26 -28.53
C ASN A 553 0.87 -15.79 -27.35
N GLY A 554 -0.40 -15.45 -27.27
CA GLY A 554 -1.33 -15.88 -26.22
C GLY A 554 -1.87 -17.30 -26.36
N ASN A 555 -1.16 -18.19 -27.09
CA ASN A 555 -1.62 -19.55 -27.36
C ASN A 555 -0.52 -20.58 -27.08
N ASP A 556 -0.94 -21.80 -26.79
CA ASP A 556 -0.05 -22.96 -26.63
C ASP A 556 0.35 -23.58 -27.98
N GLU A 557 -0.13 -23.02 -29.07
CA GLU A 557 0.17 -23.38 -30.45
C GLU A 557 1.06 -22.29 -31.09
N PRO A 558 1.98 -22.64 -32.01
CA PRO A 558 2.71 -21.64 -32.79
C PRO A 558 1.77 -20.73 -33.58
N ARG A 559 2.11 -19.46 -33.69
CA ARG A 559 1.37 -18.44 -34.46
C ARG A 559 2.27 -17.70 -35.43
N LYS A 560 1.67 -17.13 -36.46
CA LYS A 560 2.33 -16.26 -37.43
C LYS A 560 1.56 -14.98 -37.58
N ILE A 561 2.27 -13.87 -37.76
CA ILE A 561 1.65 -12.58 -38.05
C ILE A 561 2.23 -11.97 -39.32
N ASP A 562 1.39 -11.26 -40.07
CA ASP A 562 1.83 -10.33 -41.11
C ASP A 562 2.26 -9.03 -40.45
N THR A 563 3.56 -8.70 -40.57
CA THR A 563 4.15 -7.52 -39.91
C THR A 563 3.75 -6.20 -40.57
N SER A 564 3.12 -6.23 -41.74
CA SER A 564 2.61 -5.01 -42.40
C SER A 564 1.62 -4.24 -41.51
N ARG A 565 0.82 -4.95 -40.71
CA ARG A 565 -0.15 -4.35 -39.77
C ARG A 565 0.49 -3.58 -38.61
N ILE A 566 1.72 -3.92 -38.23
CA ILE A 566 2.47 -3.27 -37.14
C ILE A 566 3.63 -2.41 -37.67
N SER A 567 3.68 -2.16 -38.99
CA SER A 567 4.77 -1.46 -39.66
C SER A 567 4.98 -0.01 -39.18
N GLU A 568 3.95 0.60 -38.56
CA GLU A 568 4.09 1.95 -37.98
C GLU A 568 4.99 1.99 -36.71
N ILE A 569 5.19 0.86 -36.02
CA ILE A 569 6.09 0.73 -34.87
C ILE A 569 7.31 -0.16 -35.16
N LEU A 570 7.14 -1.20 -35.97
CA LEU A 570 8.16 -2.15 -36.39
C LEU A 570 8.17 -2.28 -37.92
N PRO A 571 8.88 -1.37 -38.64
CA PRO A 571 8.97 -1.46 -40.10
C PRO A 571 9.66 -2.75 -40.56
N PRO A 572 9.12 -3.45 -41.57
CA PRO A 572 9.79 -4.61 -42.16
C PRO A 572 11.24 -4.31 -42.54
N GLY A 573 12.14 -5.26 -42.24
CA GLY A 573 13.56 -5.14 -42.47
C GLY A 573 14.34 -4.42 -41.35
N SER A 574 13.67 -3.78 -40.38
CA SER A 574 14.33 -3.23 -39.19
C SER A 574 14.92 -4.36 -38.33
N VAL A 575 15.96 -4.02 -37.57
CA VAL A 575 16.61 -4.94 -36.61
C VAL A 575 16.50 -4.32 -35.24
N ARG A 576 16.06 -5.10 -34.26
CA ARG A 576 15.90 -4.75 -32.85
C ARG A 576 16.59 -5.81 -32.00
N THR A 577 16.93 -5.45 -30.78
CA THR A 577 17.47 -6.42 -29.81
C THR A 577 16.34 -6.92 -28.92
N ASP A 578 16.17 -8.24 -28.82
CA ASP A 578 15.29 -8.84 -27.81
C ASP A 578 16.01 -8.89 -26.46
N ILE A 579 15.43 -8.27 -25.44
CA ILE A 579 16.07 -8.18 -24.12
C ILE A 579 16.07 -9.51 -23.34
N ILE A 580 15.18 -10.45 -23.73
CA ILE A 580 15.10 -11.76 -23.05
C ILE A 580 16.26 -12.65 -23.49
N SER A 581 16.50 -12.72 -24.81
CA SER A 581 17.57 -13.55 -25.36
C SER A 581 18.91 -12.81 -25.53
N GLY A 582 18.89 -11.48 -25.59
CA GLY A 582 20.03 -10.64 -25.96
C GLY A 582 20.34 -10.65 -27.44
N GLU A 583 19.60 -11.36 -28.27
CA GLU A 583 19.87 -11.57 -29.69
C GLU A 583 19.17 -10.52 -30.57
N PRO A 584 19.79 -10.18 -31.74
CA PRO A 584 19.14 -9.32 -32.72
C PRO A 584 18.00 -10.03 -33.43
N VAL A 585 16.83 -9.41 -33.45
CA VAL A 585 15.62 -9.86 -34.15
C VAL A 585 15.40 -8.98 -35.37
N ARG A 586 15.39 -9.59 -36.56
CA ARG A 586 15.03 -8.91 -37.81
C ARG A 586 13.52 -9.02 -38.00
N VAL A 587 12.87 -7.90 -38.28
CA VAL A 587 11.45 -7.84 -38.61
C VAL A 587 11.25 -8.30 -40.05
N GLU A 588 10.85 -9.54 -40.21
CA GLU A 588 10.53 -10.11 -41.54
C GLU A 588 9.05 -9.79 -41.90
N PRO A 589 8.68 -9.83 -43.20
CA PRO A 589 7.27 -9.62 -43.61
C PRO A 589 6.25 -10.54 -42.93
N GLU A 590 6.65 -11.77 -42.63
CA GLU A 590 5.93 -12.71 -41.76
C GLU A 590 6.83 -13.12 -40.59
N MET A 591 6.37 -12.95 -39.36
CA MET A 591 7.07 -13.43 -38.17
C MET A 591 6.35 -14.62 -37.54
N SER A 592 7.12 -15.62 -37.11
CA SER A 592 6.62 -16.82 -36.44
C SER A 592 6.92 -16.75 -34.95
N PHE A 593 5.97 -17.18 -34.14
CA PHE A 593 6.07 -17.26 -32.68
C PHE A 593 5.84 -18.69 -32.23
N GLY A 594 6.68 -19.21 -31.36
CA GLY A 594 6.45 -20.45 -30.62
C GLY A 594 5.31 -20.33 -29.61
N PRO A 595 4.89 -21.45 -29.00
CA PRO A 595 3.93 -21.45 -27.91
C PRO A 595 4.30 -20.46 -26.82
N ARG A 596 3.34 -19.64 -26.37
CA ARG A 596 3.51 -18.64 -25.29
C ARG A 596 4.75 -17.74 -25.40
N GLN A 597 5.39 -17.67 -26.58
CA GLN A 597 6.60 -16.88 -26.79
C GLN A 597 6.34 -15.39 -26.57
N ILE A 598 7.34 -14.76 -25.95
CA ILE A 598 7.42 -13.32 -25.70
C ILE A 598 8.66 -12.78 -26.40
N LEU A 599 8.56 -11.62 -27.03
CA LEU A 599 9.69 -10.80 -27.49
C LEU A 599 9.53 -9.40 -26.85
N ILE A 600 10.63 -8.86 -26.32
CA ILE A 600 10.71 -7.48 -25.83
C ILE A 600 11.82 -6.78 -26.59
N LEU A 601 11.43 -5.99 -27.57
CA LEU A 601 12.34 -5.40 -28.57
C LEU A 601 12.67 -3.95 -28.26
N VAL A 602 13.97 -3.62 -28.26
CA VAL A 602 14.50 -2.28 -28.04
C VAL A 602 15.36 -1.78 -29.20
#